data_a9e53ce6d298e2e5e38b9aa001bfa525
#
_entry.id   a9e53ce6d298e2e5e38b9aa001bfa525
#
_cell.length_a   1.000
_cell.length_b   1.000
_cell.length_c   1.000
_cell.angle_alpha   90.00
_cell.angle_beta   90.00
_cell.angle_gamma   90.00
#
_symmetry.space_group_name_H-M   'P 1'
#
loop_
_entity.id
_entity.type
_entity.pdbx_description
1 polymer ?
#
loop_
_entity_poly.entity_id
_entity_poly.type
_entity_poly.pdbx_seq_one_letter_code
_entity_poly.pdbx_strand_id
1 'polypeptide(L)'
;MTHAKDAKPPFYHGTRADLETGDLLTVGFGSNFAERQLSWIYFSATLDAAIWGCELARGEGRERIYSVEPTGAFFDDPNLTDTKFPGNPTQSYRSREPLRIVAEVTEWEGHSPERLKEMKDHLARMEAEGGAEIID
;
A
#
# COMPACT_ATOMS: atom_id res chain seq x y z
N MET A 1 -8.97 -12.91 11.93
CA MET A 1 -7.96 -12.01 11.33
C MET A 1 -7.50 -12.60 10.00
N THR A 2 -7.28 -11.76 9.01
CA THR A 2 -7.01 -12.22 7.66
C THR A 2 -5.52 -12.13 7.33
N HIS A 3 -4.85 -13.26 7.39
CA HIS A 3 -3.45 -13.40 7.00
C HIS A 3 -3.35 -13.79 5.52
N ALA A 4 -2.15 -13.67 4.93
CA ALA A 4 -1.92 -13.93 3.53
C ALA A 4 -2.47 -15.29 3.06
N LYS A 5 -2.32 -16.33 3.86
CA LYS A 5 -2.81 -17.67 3.54
C LYS A 5 -4.32 -17.74 3.41
N ASP A 6 -5.05 -16.80 4.02
CA ASP A 6 -6.51 -16.75 4.02
C ASP A 6 -7.06 -15.62 3.16
N ALA A 7 -6.19 -14.83 2.55
CA ALA A 7 -6.57 -13.65 1.79
C ALA A 7 -7.32 -14.02 0.50
N LYS A 8 -8.33 -13.22 0.19
CA LYS A 8 -9.16 -13.41 -1.01
C LYS A 8 -9.32 -12.09 -1.75
N PRO A 9 -9.35 -12.13 -3.10
CA PRO A 9 -9.59 -10.90 -3.87
C PRO A 9 -10.97 -10.31 -3.54
N PRO A 10 -11.22 -9.02 -3.80
CA PRO A 10 -10.31 -8.16 -4.58
C PRO A 10 -9.15 -7.63 -3.76
N PHE A 11 -8.06 -7.31 -4.47
CA PHE A 11 -6.89 -6.66 -3.88
C PHE A 11 -6.68 -5.29 -4.52
N TYR A 12 -6.09 -4.36 -3.78
CA TYR A 12 -5.92 -2.98 -4.20
C TYR A 12 -4.50 -2.49 -3.97
N HIS A 13 -4.04 -1.59 -4.83
CA HIS A 13 -2.76 -0.92 -4.71
C HIS A 13 -2.97 0.58 -4.93
N GLY A 14 -2.62 1.38 -3.93
CA GLY A 14 -2.69 2.84 -4.01
C GLY A 14 -1.36 3.41 -4.47
N THR A 15 -1.38 4.31 -5.45
CA THR A 15 -0.18 4.87 -6.07
C THR A 15 -0.48 6.20 -6.74
N ARG A 16 0.57 6.90 -7.17
CA ARG A 16 0.45 8.07 -8.05
C ARG A 16 0.95 7.78 -9.46
N ALA A 17 1.36 6.54 -9.72
CA ALA A 17 1.80 6.12 -11.04
C ALA A 17 0.60 5.94 -11.98
N ASP A 18 0.78 6.31 -13.25
CA ASP A 18 -0.23 6.13 -14.29
C ASP A 18 0.01 4.78 -14.96
N LEU A 19 -0.80 3.79 -14.59
CA LEU A 19 -0.67 2.43 -15.06
C LEU A 19 -1.90 2.03 -15.88
N GLU A 20 -1.74 1.07 -16.79
CA GLU A 20 -2.81 0.59 -17.65
C GLU A 20 -3.19 -0.85 -17.29
N THR A 21 -4.41 -1.22 -17.65
CA THR A 21 -4.89 -2.59 -17.49
C THR A 21 -3.94 -3.56 -18.19
N GLY A 22 -3.53 -4.59 -17.47
CA GLY A 22 -2.60 -5.59 -17.98
C GLY A 22 -1.13 -5.30 -17.68
N ASP A 23 -0.82 -4.07 -17.23
CA ASP A 23 0.56 -3.76 -16.81
C ASP A 23 0.97 -4.62 -15.63
N LEU A 24 2.26 -4.90 -15.54
CA LEU A 24 2.85 -5.59 -14.41
C LEU A 24 3.62 -4.58 -13.55
N LEU A 25 3.20 -4.44 -12.30
CA LEU A 25 3.90 -3.65 -11.32
C LEU A 25 4.97 -4.52 -10.70
N THR A 26 6.24 -4.18 -10.93
CA THR A 26 7.38 -4.99 -10.49
C THR A 26 8.10 -4.37 -9.30
N VAL A 27 8.83 -5.20 -8.57
CA VAL A 27 9.70 -4.76 -7.48
C VAL A 27 10.69 -3.73 -8.04
N GLY A 28 10.88 -2.64 -7.27
CA GLY A 28 11.78 -1.57 -7.71
C GLY A 28 11.14 -0.50 -8.57
N PHE A 29 9.84 -0.57 -8.81
CA PHE A 29 9.09 0.43 -9.58
C PHE A 29 8.87 1.73 -8.79
N GLY A 30 9.79 2.10 -7.95
CA GLY A 30 9.68 3.28 -7.11
C GLY A 30 8.95 2.98 -5.80
N SER A 31 9.44 3.54 -4.71
CA SER A 31 8.80 3.39 -3.41
C SER A 31 7.86 4.55 -3.16
N ASN A 32 6.64 4.26 -2.70
CA ASN A 32 5.68 5.27 -2.30
C ASN A 32 5.96 5.84 -0.91
N PHE A 33 6.81 5.20 -0.11
CA PHE A 33 6.97 5.52 1.30
C PHE A 33 8.40 5.77 1.74
N ALA A 34 9.38 5.53 0.86
CA ALA A 34 10.79 5.70 1.19
C ALA A 34 11.56 6.25 0.00
N GLU A 35 12.66 6.92 0.27
CA GLU A 35 13.54 7.46 -0.80
C GLU A 35 14.30 6.35 -1.51
N ARG A 36 14.56 5.24 -0.81
CA ARG A 36 15.21 4.06 -1.41
C ARG A 36 14.18 3.12 -2.00
N GLN A 37 14.56 2.33 -2.97
CA GLN A 37 13.71 1.29 -3.52
C GLN A 37 13.55 0.16 -2.50
N LEU A 38 12.34 -0.34 -2.38
CA LEU A 38 12.02 -1.46 -1.50
C LEU A 38 12.11 -2.78 -2.29
N SER A 39 12.35 -3.87 -1.56
CA SER A 39 12.46 -5.21 -2.15
C SER A 39 11.12 -5.88 -2.37
N TRP A 40 10.02 -5.21 -2.00
CA TRP A 40 8.67 -5.76 -2.02
C TRP A 40 7.70 -4.78 -2.66
N ILE A 41 6.61 -5.33 -3.20
CA ILE A 41 5.44 -4.56 -3.67
C ILE A 41 4.33 -4.76 -2.66
N TYR A 42 3.67 -3.67 -2.27
CA TYR A 42 2.65 -3.67 -1.22
C TYR A 42 1.26 -3.51 -1.81
N PHE A 43 0.29 -4.23 -1.23
CA PHE A 43 -1.11 -4.15 -1.62
C PHE A 43 -2.00 -4.55 -0.45
N SER A 44 -3.31 -4.38 -0.59
CA SER A 44 -4.24 -4.69 0.50
C SER A 44 -5.55 -5.26 -0.03
N ALA A 45 -6.28 -5.94 0.84
CA ALA A 45 -7.64 -6.40 0.55
C ALA A 45 -8.70 -5.40 1.01
N THR A 46 -8.31 -4.27 1.59
CA THR A 46 -9.23 -3.20 2.00
C THR A 46 -9.00 -1.96 1.16
N LEU A 47 -10.09 -1.34 0.72
CA LEU A 47 -10.01 -0.10 -0.06
C LEU A 47 -9.44 1.04 0.79
N ASP A 48 -9.81 1.11 2.07
CA ASP A 48 -9.30 2.16 2.97
C ASP A 48 -7.77 2.17 3.05
N ALA A 49 -7.15 1.01 3.17
CA ALA A 49 -5.69 0.92 3.21
C ALA A 49 -5.06 1.42 1.90
N ALA A 50 -5.68 1.12 0.75
CA ALA A 50 -5.22 1.61 -0.55
C ALA A 50 -5.41 3.12 -0.69
N ILE A 51 -6.49 3.67 -0.12
CA ILE A 51 -6.71 5.12 -0.11
C ILE A 51 -5.58 5.82 0.65
N TRP A 52 -5.24 5.35 1.85
CA TRP A 52 -4.08 5.85 2.58
C TRP A 52 -2.80 5.71 1.74
N GLY A 53 -2.64 4.59 1.06
CA GLY A 53 -1.48 4.34 0.21
C GLY A 53 -1.30 5.41 -0.86
N CYS A 54 -2.35 5.76 -1.60
CA CYS A 54 -2.24 6.77 -2.65
C CYS A 54 -2.16 8.20 -2.10
N GLU A 55 -2.83 8.48 -0.99
CA GLU A 55 -2.79 9.81 -0.38
C GLU A 55 -1.42 10.13 0.23
N LEU A 56 -0.74 9.13 0.78
CA LEU A 56 0.56 9.28 1.41
C LEU A 56 1.72 9.01 0.45
N ALA A 57 1.42 8.55 -0.77
CA ALA A 57 2.45 8.24 -1.75
C ALA A 57 3.22 9.49 -2.17
N ARG A 58 4.52 9.31 -2.41
CA ARG A 58 5.39 10.37 -2.93
C ARG A 58 5.21 10.49 -4.44
N GLY A 59 5.43 11.69 -4.97
CA GLY A 59 5.36 11.95 -6.39
C GLY A 59 4.37 13.04 -6.74
N GLU A 60 4.38 13.46 -8.00
CA GLU A 60 3.57 14.57 -8.49
C GLU A 60 2.30 14.13 -9.21
N GLY A 61 2.15 12.83 -9.47
CA GLY A 61 1.00 12.30 -10.17
C GLY A 61 -0.28 12.37 -9.35
N ARG A 62 -1.39 12.23 -10.05
CA ARG A 62 -2.71 12.13 -9.43
C ARG A 62 -2.79 10.87 -8.56
N GLU A 63 -3.48 10.96 -7.44
CA GLU A 63 -3.75 9.81 -6.59
C GLU A 63 -4.61 8.80 -7.36
N ARG A 64 -4.16 7.53 -7.38
CA ARG A 64 -4.83 6.46 -8.10
C ARG A 64 -4.89 5.20 -7.26
N ILE A 65 -5.94 4.42 -7.48
CA ILE A 65 -6.09 3.09 -6.88
C ILE A 65 -6.39 2.11 -8.00
N TYR A 66 -5.67 1.01 -8.01
CA TYR A 66 -5.89 -0.06 -8.97
C TYR A 66 -6.33 -1.32 -8.23
N SER A 67 -7.28 -2.05 -8.83
CA SER A 67 -7.47 -3.43 -8.44
C SER A 67 -6.34 -4.24 -9.09
N VAL A 68 -5.75 -5.13 -8.32
CA VAL A 68 -4.54 -5.86 -8.73
C VAL A 68 -4.68 -7.35 -8.47
N GLU A 69 -3.87 -8.13 -9.18
CA GLU A 69 -3.83 -9.57 -9.02
C GLU A 69 -2.39 -10.00 -8.80
N PRO A 70 -2.08 -10.64 -7.64
CA PRO A 70 -0.73 -11.17 -7.43
C PRO A 70 -0.45 -12.30 -8.44
N THR A 71 0.75 -12.30 -9.01
CA THR A 71 1.15 -13.34 -9.96
C THR A 71 1.93 -14.47 -9.31
N GLY A 72 2.25 -14.36 -8.03
CA GLY A 72 2.98 -15.36 -7.29
C GLY A 72 2.72 -15.27 -5.80
N ALA A 73 3.63 -15.81 -5.01
CA ALA A 73 3.49 -15.85 -3.56
C ALA A 73 3.50 -14.45 -2.94
N PHE A 74 2.70 -14.25 -1.91
CA PHE A 74 2.68 -13.02 -1.14
C PHE A 74 2.53 -13.33 0.35
N PHE A 75 2.84 -12.35 1.18
CA PHE A 75 2.94 -12.51 2.63
C PHE A 75 2.33 -11.30 3.34
N ASP A 76 2.05 -11.44 4.64
CA ASP A 76 1.59 -10.32 5.44
C ASP A 76 2.63 -9.19 5.44
N ASP A 77 2.14 -7.94 5.41
CA ASP A 77 3.02 -6.77 5.50
C ASP A 77 3.46 -6.58 6.96
N PRO A 78 4.74 -6.81 7.28
CA PRO A 78 5.21 -6.72 8.67
C PRO A 78 5.19 -5.30 9.23
N ASN A 79 5.05 -4.28 8.38
CA ASN A 79 4.97 -2.90 8.84
C ASN A 79 3.65 -2.59 9.54
N LEU A 80 2.60 -3.39 9.26
CA LEU A 80 1.25 -3.17 9.77
C LEU A 80 0.71 -4.37 10.55
N THR A 81 1.30 -5.54 10.36
CA THR A 81 0.84 -6.80 10.95
C THR A 81 1.63 -7.10 12.21
N ASP A 82 0.91 -7.41 13.30
CA ASP A 82 1.47 -7.86 14.58
C ASP A 82 2.42 -6.88 15.28
N THR A 83 2.88 -5.82 14.64
CA THR A 83 3.81 -4.86 15.24
C THR A 83 3.12 -3.84 16.13
N LYS A 84 2.01 -3.27 15.66
CA LYS A 84 1.21 -2.29 16.41
C LYS A 84 -0.12 -2.86 16.84
N PHE A 85 -0.66 -3.77 16.04
CA PHE A 85 -1.95 -4.40 16.28
C PHE A 85 -1.83 -5.90 16.08
N PRO A 86 -2.50 -6.71 16.91
CA PRO A 86 -2.52 -8.16 16.70
C PRO A 86 -3.13 -8.52 15.34
N GLY A 87 -2.52 -9.44 14.63
CA GLY A 87 -3.01 -9.90 13.35
C GLY A 87 -2.73 -8.92 12.21
N ASN A 88 -3.66 -8.86 11.26
CA ASN A 88 -3.54 -7.99 10.08
C ASN A 88 -4.84 -7.19 9.88
N PRO A 89 -5.10 -6.18 10.72
CA PRO A 89 -6.40 -5.48 10.71
C PRO A 89 -6.65 -4.69 9.41
N THR A 90 -5.62 -4.25 8.72
CA THR A 90 -5.76 -3.55 7.45
C THR A 90 -5.75 -4.50 6.25
N GLN A 91 -5.53 -5.79 6.48
CA GLN A 91 -5.39 -6.81 5.44
C GLN A 91 -4.38 -6.38 4.38
N SER A 92 -3.19 -6.02 4.87
CA SER A 92 -2.08 -5.54 4.03
C SER A 92 -1.07 -6.64 3.80
N TYR A 93 -0.57 -6.73 2.56
CA TYR A 93 0.31 -7.80 2.11
C TYR A 93 1.47 -7.24 1.31
N ARG A 94 2.48 -8.07 1.09
CA ARG A 94 3.61 -7.73 0.22
C ARG A 94 4.05 -8.94 -0.59
N SER A 95 4.61 -8.69 -1.77
CA SER A 95 5.10 -9.72 -2.67
C SER A 95 6.39 -9.28 -3.36
N ARG A 96 7.22 -10.23 -3.71
CA ARG A 96 8.37 -10.00 -4.60
C ARG A 96 8.03 -10.30 -6.04
N GLU A 97 6.89 -10.95 -6.27
CA GLU A 97 6.41 -11.24 -7.62
C GLU A 97 5.56 -10.08 -8.12
N PRO A 98 5.49 -9.87 -9.44
CA PRO A 98 4.71 -8.76 -9.99
C PRO A 98 3.24 -8.81 -9.62
N LEU A 99 2.61 -7.64 -9.55
CA LEU A 99 1.17 -7.50 -9.46
C LEU A 99 0.65 -7.12 -10.83
N ARG A 100 -0.37 -7.80 -11.31
CA ARG A 100 -1.01 -7.43 -12.57
C ARG A 100 -2.12 -6.41 -12.30
N ILE A 101 -2.12 -5.33 -13.08
CA ILE A 101 -3.15 -4.30 -13.00
C ILE A 101 -4.42 -4.82 -13.69
N VAL A 102 -5.49 -4.96 -12.93
CA VAL A 102 -6.77 -5.43 -13.44
C VAL A 102 -7.62 -4.27 -13.95
N ALA A 103 -7.78 -3.23 -13.15
CA ALA A 103 -8.56 -2.05 -13.50
C ALA A 103 -8.22 -0.90 -12.57
N GLU A 104 -8.51 0.33 -12.98
CA GLU A 104 -8.44 1.47 -12.07
C GLU A 104 -9.76 1.54 -11.30
N VAL A 105 -9.68 1.73 -9.99
CA VAL A 105 -10.83 1.98 -9.14
C VAL A 105 -11.06 3.49 -9.14
N THR A 106 -12.15 3.94 -9.76
CA THR A 106 -12.41 5.37 -9.93
C THR A 106 -13.43 5.92 -8.92
N GLU A 107 -14.24 5.05 -8.33
CA GLU A 107 -15.24 5.45 -7.35
C GLU A 107 -14.75 5.20 -5.92
N TRP A 108 -14.09 6.21 -5.37
CA TRP A 108 -13.64 6.18 -3.98
C TRP A 108 -13.58 7.59 -3.43
N GLU A 109 -13.63 7.69 -2.11
CA GLU A 109 -13.57 8.97 -1.42
C GLU A 109 -12.35 9.00 -0.52
N GLY A 110 -11.55 10.06 -0.66
CA GLY A 110 -10.38 10.26 0.19
C GLY A 110 -10.75 10.57 1.63
N HIS A 111 -9.77 10.48 2.52
CA HIS A 111 -9.96 10.87 3.91
C HIS A 111 -10.13 12.38 4.01
N SER A 112 -10.79 12.84 5.07
CA SER A 112 -10.97 14.27 5.27
C SER A 112 -9.63 14.99 5.40
N PRO A 113 -9.56 16.28 5.01
CA PRO A 113 -8.32 17.04 5.16
C PRO A 113 -7.76 17.00 6.58
N GLU A 114 -8.64 17.01 7.58
CA GLU A 114 -8.24 16.95 8.98
C GLU A 114 -7.60 15.60 9.33
N ARG A 115 -8.20 14.49 8.89
CA ARG A 115 -7.65 13.15 9.14
C ARG A 115 -6.32 12.97 8.42
N LEU A 116 -6.24 13.43 7.17
CA LEU A 116 -5.02 13.33 6.39
C LEU A 116 -3.89 14.14 7.04
N LYS A 117 -4.19 15.35 7.52
CA LYS A 117 -3.23 16.18 8.24
C LYS A 117 -2.75 15.49 9.52
N GLU A 118 -3.68 14.94 10.30
CA GLU A 118 -3.33 14.22 11.53
C GLU A 118 -2.40 13.05 11.26
N MET A 119 -2.67 12.28 10.19
CA MET A 119 -1.82 11.15 9.80
C MET A 119 -0.44 11.62 9.38
N LYS A 120 -0.35 12.68 8.56
CA LYS A 120 0.93 13.23 8.11
C LYS A 120 1.74 13.76 9.29
N ASP A 121 1.09 14.45 10.21
CA ASP A 121 1.75 14.97 11.41
C ASP A 121 2.26 13.84 12.31
N HIS A 122 1.46 12.78 12.45
CA HIS A 122 1.84 11.60 13.22
C HIS A 122 3.07 10.90 12.59
N LEU A 123 3.06 10.72 11.29
CA LEU A 123 4.18 10.10 10.58
C LEU A 123 5.45 10.94 10.68
N ALA A 124 5.30 12.27 10.58
CA ALA A 124 6.44 13.18 10.71
C ALA A 124 7.04 13.11 12.12
N ARG A 125 6.21 13.02 13.16
CA ARG A 125 6.69 12.86 14.55
C ARG A 125 7.40 11.53 14.74
N MET A 126 6.85 10.45 14.20
CA MET A 126 7.47 9.13 14.27
C MET A 126 8.82 9.12 13.58
N GLU A 127 8.92 9.75 12.43
CA GLU A 127 10.17 9.86 11.68
C GLU A 127 11.22 10.66 12.47
N ALA A 128 10.81 11.79 13.07
CA ALA A 128 11.69 12.61 13.90
C ALA A 128 12.20 11.87 15.14
N GLU A 129 11.40 10.96 15.67
CA GLU A 129 11.76 10.13 16.83
C GLU A 129 12.49 8.84 16.44
N GLY A 130 12.73 8.62 15.13
CA GLY A 130 13.39 7.42 14.64
C GLY A 130 12.52 6.18 14.63
N GLY A 131 11.19 6.33 14.79
CA GLY A 131 10.26 5.22 14.90
C GLY A 131 9.55 4.81 13.62
N ALA A 132 9.81 5.49 12.51
CA ALA A 132 9.11 5.26 11.24
C ALA A 132 9.95 4.44 10.26
N GLU A 133 10.65 3.43 10.74
CA GLU A 133 11.47 2.57 9.91
C GLU A 133 10.61 1.55 9.17
N ILE A 134 10.80 1.44 7.86
CA ILE A 134 10.10 0.46 7.03
C ILE A 134 10.87 -0.86 7.05
N ILE A 135 10.17 -1.92 7.38
CA ILE A 135 10.72 -3.27 7.37
C ILE A 135 10.69 -3.79 5.92
N ASP A 136 11.85 -3.95 5.38
CA ASP A 136 12.01 -4.42 3.99
C ASP A 136 12.36 -5.89 3.93
#